data_b141ec65c684aaaa4e616e50a2bb7159
#
_entry.id   b141ec65c684aaaa4e616e50a2bb7159
#
_cell.length_a   1.000
_cell.length_b   1.000
_cell.length_c   1.000
_cell.angle_alpha   90.00
_cell.angle_beta   90.00
_cell.angle_gamma   90.00
#
_symmetry.space_group_name_H-M   'P 1'
#
loop_
_entity.id
_entity.type
_entity.pdbx_description
1 polymer ?
#
loop_
_entity_poly.entity_id
_entity_poly.type
_entity_poly.pdbx_seq_one_letter_code
_entity_poly.pdbx_strand_id
1 'polypeptide(L)'
;NERIVAAAEQLMSDEVYHFHHKLMLKEPRIGGAWEWHQDFGYWYEHQHVMFPDMISVAVAVDRANRDNGCLQVLRGSHKCGRIEHVTVGDQSGANMEKVQALIDFYKLQVVYVELEPGDGLFFHCNLLHRADRNRSESARWTLVRCYNTKHNDKYQTVGPEHPAYSPLARLPDSRILEIGAARDPATS
;
A
#
# COMPACT_ATOMS: atom_id res chain seq x y z
N ASN A 1 -8.31 7.33 -11.42
CA ASN A 1 -8.05 6.58 -12.66
C ASN A 1 -8.91 5.32 -12.67
N GLU A 2 -9.64 5.08 -13.77
CA GLU A 2 -10.60 3.98 -13.86
C GLU A 2 -9.95 2.60 -13.81
N ARG A 3 -8.80 2.38 -14.43
CA ARG A 3 -8.11 1.09 -14.41
C ARG A 3 -7.79 0.62 -12.99
N ILE A 4 -7.41 1.53 -12.10
CA ILE A 4 -7.10 1.19 -10.72
C ILE A 4 -8.40 0.94 -9.94
N VAL A 5 -9.38 1.83 -10.07
CA VAL A 5 -10.64 1.73 -9.30
C VAL A 5 -11.44 0.50 -9.71
N ALA A 6 -11.61 0.28 -11.02
CA ALA A 6 -12.36 -0.89 -11.50
C ALA A 6 -11.71 -2.22 -11.09
N ALA A 7 -10.37 -2.30 -11.12
CA ALA A 7 -9.66 -3.48 -10.63
C ALA A 7 -9.83 -3.68 -9.11
N ALA A 8 -9.76 -2.61 -8.33
CA ALA A 8 -9.99 -2.66 -6.89
C ALA A 8 -11.40 -3.15 -6.56
N GLU A 9 -12.43 -2.59 -7.20
CA GLU A 9 -13.84 -3.02 -7.02
C GLU A 9 -14.07 -4.48 -7.42
N GLN A 10 -13.47 -4.92 -8.53
CA GLN A 10 -13.56 -6.32 -8.95
C GLN A 10 -12.92 -7.26 -7.93
N LEU A 11 -11.76 -6.92 -7.38
CA LEU A 11 -11.06 -7.72 -6.39
C LEU A 11 -11.80 -7.74 -5.05
N MET A 12 -12.41 -6.62 -4.67
CA MET A 12 -13.14 -6.49 -3.40
C MET A 12 -14.62 -6.89 -3.50
N SER A 13 -15.15 -7.06 -4.73
CA SER A 13 -16.57 -7.35 -5.00
C SER A 13 -17.54 -6.31 -4.41
N ASP A 14 -17.10 -5.06 -4.27
CA ASP A 14 -17.88 -3.93 -3.77
C ASP A 14 -17.37 -2.60 -4.35
N GLU A 15 -18.20 -1.56 -4.27
CA GLU A 15 -17.79 -0.20 -4.54
C GLU A 15 -16.71 0.24 -3.56
N VAL A 16 -15.63 0.86 -4.07
CA VAL A 16 -14.54 1.34 -3.24
C VAL A 16 -14.47 2.86 -3.19
N TYR A 17 -13.97 3.39 -2.09
CA TYR A 17 -13.66 4.80 -1.96
C TYR A 17 -12.21 5.02 -1.55
N HIS A 18 -11.69 6.21 -1.84
CA HIS A 18 -10.33 6.57 -1.48
C HIS A 18 -10.20 6.73 0.04
N PHE A 19 -9.36 5.91 0.64
CA PHE A 19 -9.13 5.92 2.07
C PHE A 19 -7.85 6.68 2.45
N HIS A 20 -6.74 6.37 1.78
CA HIS A 20 -5.43 6.94 2.07
C HIS A 20 -4.52 6.92 0.85
N HIS A 21 -3.53 7.81 0.81
CA HIS A 21 -2.46 7.74 -0.18
C HIS A 21 -1.14 8.27 0.37
N LYS A 22 -0.05 7.75 -0.16
CA LYS A 22 1.31 8.22 0.12
C LYS A 22 2.12 8.23 -1.17
N LEU A 23 2.86 9.30 -1.39
CA LEU A 23 3.95 9.31 -2.36
C LEU A 23 5.25 9.11 -1.57
N MET A 24 5.84 7.93 -1.69
CA MET A 24 6.97 7.49 -0.86
C MET A 24 8.28 7.63 -1.62
N LEU A 25 9.20 8.38 -1.04
CA LEU A 25 10.58 8.47 -1.50
C LEU A 25 11.48 7.57 -0.65
N LYS A 26 12.28 6.74 -1.30
CA LYS A 26 13.47 6.14 -0.71
C LYS A 26 14.70 6.78 -1.33
N GLU A 27 15.33 7.68 -0.58
CA GLU A 27 16.54 8.37 -1.02
C GLU A 27 17.71 7.39 -1.20
N PRO A 28 18.66 7.70 -2.12
CA PRO A 28 19.83 6.87 -2.33
C PRO A 28 20.60 6.65 -1.03
N ARG A 29 20.99 5.39 -0.75
CA ARG A 29 21.83 4.96 0.39
C ARG A 29 21.25 5.20 1.79
N ILE A 30 20.38 6.20 2.00
CA ILE A 30 19.85 6.60 3.31
C ILE A 30 18.38 6.24 3.51
N GLY A 31 17.62 6.01 2.44
CA GLY A 31 16.20 5.64 2.54
C GLY A 31 15.97 4.41 3.43
N GLY A 32 15.29 4.62 4.57
CA GLY A 32 15.14 3.63 5.64
C GLY A 32 14.35 2.38 5.28
N ALA A 33 14.46 1.36 6.13
CA ALA A 33 13.64 0.16 6.03
C ALA A 33 12.26 0.40 6.64
N TRP A 34 11.30 -0.38 6.18
CA TRP A 34 10.00 -0.56 6.82
C TRP A 34 9.93 -1.99 7.34
N GLU A 35 9.56 -2.14 8.61
CA GLU A 35 9.43 -3.45 9.24
C GLU A 35 8.18 -4.21 8.76
N TRP A 36 8.12 -5.51 9.03
CA TRP A 36 6.95 -6.32 8.71
C TRP A 36 5.70 -5.75 9.38
N HIS A 37 4.70 -5.45 8.58
CA HIS A 37 3.41 -4.93 9.05
C HIS A 37 2.27 -5.33 8.13
N GLN A 38 1.07 -5.12 8.61
CA GLN A 38 -0.18 -5.15 7.87
C GLN A 38 -0.77 -3.74 7.92
N ASP A 39 -1.21 -3.20 6.80
CA ASP A 39 -1.88 -1.90 6.79
C ASP A 39 -3.11 -1.91 7.73
N PHE A 40 -3.88 -3.01 7.71
CA PHE A 40 -5.05 -3.18 8.55
C PHE A 40 -4.71 -3.22 10.05
N GLY A 41 -3.52 -3.67 10.43
CA GLY A 41 -3.09 -3.64 11.82
C GLY A 41 -3.13 -2.23 12.39
N TYR A 42 -2.66 -1.25 11.62
CA TYR A 42 -2.70 0.16 11.99
C TYR A 42 -4.12 0.76 11.89
N TRP A 43 -4.84 0.48 10.80
CA TRP A 43 -6.18 1.06 10.57
C TRP A 43 -7.22 0.56 11.57
N TYR A 44 -7.13 -0.69 11.98
CA TYR A 44 -7.98 -1.24 13.02
C TYR A 44 -7.80 -0.53 14.37
N GLU A 45 -6.55 -0.32 14.78
CA GLU A 45 -6.21 0.31 16.07
C GLU A 45 -6.51 1.82 16.09
N HIS A 46 -6.32 2.52 14.96
CA HIS A 46 -6.28 3.97 14.96
C HIS A 46 -7.33 4.64 14.06
N GLN A 47 -7.99 3.90 13.18
CA GLN A 47 -8.85 4.51 12.16
C GLN A 47 -10.31 4.02 12.20
N HIS A 48 -10.69 3.30 13.24
CA HIS A 48 -12.06 2.84 13.48
C HIS A 48 -12.67 2.02 12.32
N VAL A 49 -11.85 1.25 11.62
CA VAL A 49 -12.27 0.29 10.61
C VAL A 49 -12.29 -1.10 11.23
N MET A 50 -13.42 -1.79 11.15
CA MET A 50 -13.62 -3.07 11.85
C MET A 50 -13.30 -4.30 11.00
N PHE A 51 -13.48 -4.21 9.68
CA PHE A 51 -13.30 -5.35 8.78
C PHE A 51 -12.14 -5.11 7.82
N PRO A 52 -11.40 -6.17 7.43
CA PRO A 52 -10.26 -6.06 6.54
C PRO A 52 -10.66 -6.00 5.05
N ASP A 53 -11.83 -5.43 4.75
CA ASP A 53 -12.32 -5.32 3.37
C ASP A 53 -11.75 -4.09 2.68
N MET A 54 -10.41 -4.06 2.63
CA MET A 54 -9.61 -2.96 2.12
C MET A 54 -8.48 -3.48 1.23
N ILE A 55 -8.09 -2.66 0.26
CA ILE A 55 -7.05 -2.99 -0.70
C ILE A 55 -6.06 -1.83 -0.85
N SER A 56 -4.78 -2.15 -0.88
CA SER A 56 -3.71 -1.22 -1.19
C SER A 56 -3.19 -1.47 -2.60
N VAL A 57 -2.81 -0.38 -3.29
CA VAL A 57 -2.21 -0.42 -4.61
C VAL A 57 -0.89 0.33 -4.57
N ALA A 58 0.22 -0.38 -4.75
CA ALA A 58 1.55 0.22 -4.88
C ALA A 58 1.90 0.35 -6.35
N VAL A 59 2.01 1.58 -6.85
CA VAL A 59 2.39 1.88 -8.23
C VAL A 59 3.84 2.33 -8.24
N ALA A 60 4.67 1.67 -9.03
CA ALA A 60 6.06 2.05 -9.23
C ALA A 60 6.14 3.32 -10.10
N VAL A 61 6.65 4.41 -9.53
CA VAL A 61 6.99 5.62 -10.28
C VAL A 61 8.37 5.43 -10.91
N ASP A 62 9.31 4.92 -10.11
CA ASP A 62 10.62 4.48 -10.57
C ASP A 62 10.70 2.96 -10.51
N ARG A 63 11.66 2.38 -11.26
CA ARG A 63 11.95 0.96 -11.18
C ARG A 63 12.23 0.55 -9.73
N ALA A 64 11.54 -0.47 -9.26
CA ALA A 64 11.74 -1.07 -7.94
C ALA A 64 12.44 -2.42 -8.06
N ASN A 65 13.56 -2.59 -7.35
CA ASN A 65 14.33 -3.82 -7.30
C ASN A 65 14.90 -4.07 -5.90
N ARG A 66 15.61 -5.16 -5.71
CA ARG A 66 16.17 -5.53 -4.39
C ARG A 66 17.17 -4.50 -3.87
N ASP A 67 17.98 -3.93 -4.74
CA ASP A 67 19.04 -3.01 -4.33
C ASP A 67 18.50 -1.68 -3.84
N ASN A 68 17.38 -1.21 -4.44
CA ASN A 68 16.74 0.04 -4.02
C ASN A 68 15.58 -0.15 -3.03
N GLY A 69 15.49 -1.35 -2.41
CA GLY A 69 14.54 -1.65 -1.35
C GLY A 69 13.10 -1.78 -1.85
N CYS A 70 12.87 -2.59 -2.90
CA CYS A 70 11.53 -2.93 -3.35
C CYS A 70 10.69 -3.56 -2.23
N LEU A 71 9.38 -3.57 -2.42
CA LEU A 71 8.45 -4.21 -1.50
C LEU A 71 8.74 -5.71 -1.40
N GLN A 72 8.69 -6.25 -0.19
CA GLN A 72 8.70 -7.67 0.10
C GLN A 72 7.36 -8.05 0.70
N VAL A 73 6.78 -9.12 0.24
CA VAL A 73 5.50 -9.63 0.73
C VAL A 73 5.65 -11.06 1.22
N LEU A 74 4.93 -11.41 2.27
CA LEU A 74 4.83 -12.79 2.72
C LEU A 74 3.61 -13.41 2.05
N ARG A 75 3.85 -14.17 0.99
CA ARG A 75 2.81 -14.71 0.10
C ARG A 75 1.81 -15.56 0.87
N GLY A 76 0.53 -15.19 0.77
CA GLY A 76 -0.57 -15.91 1.43
C GLY A 76 -0.89 -15.47 2.85
N SER A 77 -0.08 -14.61 3.48
CA SER A 77 -0.24 -14.17 4.86
C SER A 77 -1.53 -13.38 5.12
N HIS A 78 -2.16 -12.82 4.10
CA HIS A 78 -3.46 -12.16 4.25
C HIS A 78 -4.56 -13.08 4.80
N LYS A 79 -4.40 -14.40 4.62
CA LYS A 79 -5.33 -15.43 5.13
C LYS A 79 -5.20 -15.70 6.63
N CYS A 80 -4.13 -15.20 7.26
CA CYS A 80 -3.89 -15.39 8.69
C CYS A 80 -4.74 -14.47 9.58
N GLY A 81 -5.51 -13.55 8.97
CA GLY A 81 -6.20 -12.51 9.71
C GLY A 81 -5.25 -11.40 10.19
N ARG A 82 -5.74 -10.58 11.11
CA ARG A 82 -4.96 -9.50 11.71
C ARG A 82 -3.96 -10.07 12.73
N ILE A 83 -2.71 -9.71 12.56
CA ILE A 83 -1.65 -9.98 13.52
C ILE A 83 -1.50 -8.75 14.41
N GLU A 84 -1.32 -8.98 15.71
CA GLU A 84 -1.06 -7.92 16.68
C GLU A 84 0.15 -7.07 16.25
N HIS A 85 -0.02 -5.76 16.27
CA HIS A 85 1.04 -4.80 16.02
C HIS A 85 1.62 -4.30 17.34
N VAL A 86 2.94 -4.20 17.36
CA VAL A 86 3.72 -3.75 18.51
C VAL A 86 4.71 -2.68 18.07
N THR A 87 5.27 -1.94 19.02
CA THR A 87 6.33 -1.00 18.71
C THR A 87 7.61 -1.76 18.35
N VAL A 88 8.14 -1.52 17.16
CA VAL A 88 9.42 -2.05 16.67
C VAL A 88 10.31 -0.86 16.31
N GLY A 89 11.26 -0.53 17.18
CA GLY A 89 12.01 0.72 17.06
C GLY A 89 11.09 1.94 17.20
N ASP A 90 11.03 2.77 16.17
CA ASP A 90 10.16 3.93 16.03
C ASP A 90 8.91 3.67 15.18
N GLN A 91 8.68 2.42 14.77
CA GLN A 91 7.60 2.01 13.86
C GLN A 91 6.60 1.10 14.59
N SER A 92 5.36 1.08 14.09
CA SER A 92 4.39 0.05 14.42
C SER A 92 4.57 -1.12 13.46
N GLY A 93 4.91 -2.28 13.99
CA GLY A 93 5.17 -3.50 13.21
C GLY A 93 4.41 -4.70 13.74
N ALA A 94 4.24 -5.72 12.91
CA ALA A 94 3.63 -6.98 13.30
C ALA A 94 4.51 -7.72 14.32
N ASN A 95 3.88 -8.44 15.25
CA ASN A 95 4.58 -9.28 16.20
C ASN A 95 5.52 -10.25 15.47
N MET A 96 6.83 -10.08 15.67
CA MET A 96 7.87 -10.78 14.91
C MET A 96 7.93 -12.28 15.21
N GLU A 97 7.53 -12.73 16.39
CA GLU A 97 7.43 -14.16 16.69
C GLU A 97 6.41 -14.84 15.78
N LYS A 98 5.25 -14.20 15.58
CA LYS A 98 4.20 -14.69 14.67
C LYS A 98 4.64 -14.64 13.22
N VAL A 99 5.30 -13.56 12.80
CA VAL A 99 5.87 -13.46 11.44
C VAL A 99 6.89 -14.56 11.19
N GLN A 100 7.78 -14.80 12.14
CA GLN A 100 8.80 -15.85 12.01
C GLN A 100 8.19 -17.24 11.97
N ALA A 101 7.13 -17.49 12.76
CA ALA A 101 6.39 -18.75 12.71
C ALA A 101 5.76 -18.98 11.33
N LEU A 102 5.21 -17.94 10.69
CA LEU A 102 4.66 -18.05 9.34
C LEU A 102 5.74 -18.42 8.30
N ILE A 103 6.94 -17.92 8.46
CA ILE A 103 8.07 -18.21 7.58
C ILE A 103 8.64 -19.61 7.86
N ASP A 104 8.96 -19.91 9.11
CA ASP A 104 9.76 -21.09 9.45
C ASP A 104 8.90 -22.35 9.62
N PHE A 105 7.74 -22.23 10.24
CA PHE A 105 6.86 -23.37 10.49
C PHE A 105 5.86 -23.60 9.36
N TYR A 106 5.11 -22.55 8.98
CA TYR A 106 4.11 -22.64 7.90
C TYR A 106 4.72 -22.52 6.49
N LYS A 107 6.02 -22.23 6.38
CA LYS A 107 6.77 -22.17 5.11
C LYS A 107 6.21 -21.18 4.11
N LEU A 108 5.60 -20.09 4.57
CA LEU A 108 5.20 -19.02 3.67
C LEU A 108 6.43 -18.36 3.04
N GLN A 109 6.33 -18.08 1.75
CA GLN A 109 7.45 -17.55 0.98
C GLN A 109 7.51 -16.03 1.03
N VAL A 110 8.70 -15.50 1.30
CA VAL A 110 9.01 -14.09 1.11
C VAL A 110 9.25 -13.86 -0.39
N VAL A 111 8.48 -12.96 -0.98
CA VAL A 111 8.57 -12.59 -2.38
C VAL A 111 9.01 -11.13 -2.50
N TYR A 112 10.08 -10.90 -3.26
CA TYR A 112 10.51 -9.56 -3.64
C TYR A 112 9.68 -9.10 -4.83
N VAL A 113 8.99 -7.98 -4.68
CA VAL A 113 8.12 -7.41 -5.71
C VAL A 113 8.94 -6.40 -6.52
N GLU A 114 9.61 -6.89 -7.55
CA GLU A 114 10.34 -6.06 -8.49
C GLU A 114 9.37 -5.55 -9.56
N LEU A 115 9.36 -4.24 -9.79
CA LEU A 115 8.40 -3.56 -10.66
C LEU A 115 9.14 -2.60 -11.59
N GLU A 116 8.68 -2.53 -12.84
CA GLU A 116 9.07 -1.48 -13.77
C GLU A 116 8.17 -0.24 -13.58
N PRO A 117 8.63 0.95 -14.01
CA PRO A 117 7.81 2.17 -13.92
C PRO A 117 6.44 1.99 -14.58
N GLY A 118 5.37 2.31 -13.85
CA GLY A 118 3.99 2.12 -14.28
C GLY A 118 3.36 0.79 -13.88
N ASP A 119 4.13 -0.19 -13.43
CA ASP A 119 3.57 -1.41 -12.85
C ASP A 119 2.86 -1.12 -11.52
N GLY A 120 1.84 -1.91 -11.21
CA GLY A 120 1.07 -1.81 -9.98
C GLY A 120 0.84 -3.15 -9.30
N LEU A 121 1.12 -3.21 -8.00
CA LEU A 121 0.77 -4.34 -7.14
C LEU A 121 -0.49 -4.02 -6.37
N PHE A 122 -1.54 -4.82 -6.56
CA PHE A 122 -2.74 -4.82 -5.72
C PHE A 122 -2.58 -5.85 -4.61
N PHE A 123 -2.82 -5.45 -3.36
CA PHE A 123 -2.70 -6.37 -2.24
C PHE A 123 -3.69 -6.06 -1.12
N HIS A 124 -4.16 -7.12 -0.50
CA HIS A 124 -5.10 -7.08 0.62
C HIS A 124 -4.45 -6.43 1.84
N CYS A 125 -5.20 -5.64 2.60
CA CYS A 125 -4.70 -4.91 3.78
C CYS A 125 -4.09 -5.77 4.89
N ASN A 126 -4.46 -7.06 4.95
CA ASN A 126 -3.84 -8.05 5.85
C ASN A 126 -2.59 -8.73 5.29
N LEU A 127 -2.14 -8.41 4.08
CA LEU A 127 -0.89 -8.96 3.57
C LEU A 127 0.28 -8.41 4.37
N LEU A 128 1.04 -9.30 5.01
CA LEU A 128 2.30 -8.92 5.64
C LEU A 128 3.28 -8.47 4.57
N HIS A 129 3.79 -7.26 4.75
CA HIS A 129 4.77 -6.68 3.83
C HIS A 129 5.80 -5.84 4.57
N ARG A 130 6.95 -5.65 3.94
CA ARG A 130 8.05 -4.81 4.42
C ARG A 130 8.84 -4.25 3.25
N ALA A 131 9.82 -3.39 3.52
CA ALA A 131 10.77 -2.95 2.52
C ALA A 131 12.14 -2.70 3.15
N ASP A 132 13.20 -3.21 2.54
CA ASP A 132 14.57 -2.93 2.97
C ASP A 132 14.96 -1.46 2.67
N ARG A 133 16.09 -1.04 3.22
CA ARG A 133 16.68 0.26 2.89
C ARG A 133 17.10 0.32 1.43
N ASN A 134 17.12 1.53 0.88
CA ASN A 134 17.70 1.76 -0.43
C ASN A 134 19.23 1.77 -0.32
N ARG A 135 19.88 0.80 -0.96
CA ARG A 135 21.35 0.69 -1.03
C ARG A 135 21.94 1.18 -2.35
N SER A 136 21.05 1.51 -3.30
CA SER A 136 21.43 1.96 -4.63
C SER A 136 21.83 3.44 -4.67
N GLU A 137 22.37 3.86 -5.80
CA GLU A 137 22.76 5.25 -6.07
C GLU A 137 21.58 6.12 -6.54
N SER A 138 20.41 5.52 -6.78
CA SER A 138 19.25 6.21 -7.32
C SER A 138 18.12 6.26 -6.31
N ALA A 139 17.38 7.36 -6.30
CA ALA A 139 16.14 7.47 -5.55
C ALA A 139 15.07 6.52 -6.11
N ARG A 140 14.10 6.14 -5.28
CA ARG A 140 12.95 5.34 -5.70
C ARG A 140 11.66 5.92 -5.17
N TRP A 141 10.83 6.36 -6.09
CA TRP A 141 9.48 6.83 -5.80
C TRP A 141 8.45 5.71 -6.00
N THR A 142 7.52 5.62 -5.08
CA THR A 142 6.36 4.71 -5.15
C THR A 142 5.11 5.45 -4.71
N LEU A 143 4.06 5.38 -5.51
CA LEU A 143 2.75 5.90 -5.14
C LEU A 143 1.92 4.76 -4.54
N VAL A 144 1.57 4.87 -3.26
CA VAL A 144 0.66 3.92 -2.59
C VAL A 144 -0.71 4.56 -2.48
N ARG A 145 -1.75 3.84 -2.88
CA ARG A 145 -3.14 4.21 -2.73
C ARG A 145 -3.90 3.11 -2.01
N CYS A 146 -4.68 3.50 -1.01
CA CYS A 146 -5.46 2.58 -0.22
C CYS A 146 -6.93 2.90 -0.41
N TYR A 147 -7.72 1.86 -0.63
CA TYR A 147 -9.16 1.95 -0.82
C TYR A 147 -9.86 1.11 0.23
N ASN A 148 -10.95 1.65 0.77
CA ASN A 148 -11.87 0.91 1.60
C ASN A 148 -13.14 0.61 0.79
N THR A 149 -13.83 -0.46 1.14
CA THR A 149 -15.12 -0.79 0.55
C THR A 149 -16.25 0.03 1.19
N LYS A 150 -17.28 0.25 0.44
CA LYS A 150 -18.45 1.06 0.87
C LYS A 150 -19.13 0.47 2.11
N HIS A 151 -19.30 -0.86 2.16
CA HIS A 151 -19.94 -1.51 3.31
C HIS A 151 -19.07 -1.55 4.56
N ASN A 152 -17.75 -1.33 4.43
CA ASN A 152 -16.78 -1.30 5.53
C ASN A 152 -16.43 0.13 5.96
N ASP A 153 -17.36 1.07 5.82
CA ASP A 153 -17.11 2.43 6.27
C ASP A 153 -16.83 2.49 7.78
N LYS A 154 -16.15 3.52 8.18
CA LYS A 154 -15.75 3.71 9.58
C LYS A 154 -16.97 3.94 10.46
N TYR A 155 -17.01 3.31 11.64
CA TYR A 155 -18.07 3.56 12.61
C TYR A 155 -17.92 4.90 13.34
N GLN A 156 -16.75 5.56 13.22
CA GLN A 156 -16.48 6.88 13.78
C GLN A 156 -15.50 7.64 12.87
N THR A 157 -15.84 8.87 12.52
CA THR A 157 -14.95 9.72 11.72
C THR A 157 -13.88 10.35 12.60
N VAL A 158 -12.60 10.14 12.23
CA VAL A 158 -11.43 10.69 12.92
C VAL A 158 -10.59 11.45 11.91
N GLY A 159 -10.65 12.79 11.99
CA GLY A 159 -9.80 13.67 11.18
C GLY A 159 -10.02 13.60 9.66
N PRO A 160 -9.41 14.52 8.92
CA PRO A 160 -9.54 14.60 7.47
C PRO A 160 -8.66 13.59 6.70
N GLU A 161 -7.67 12.99 7.37
CA GLU A 161 -6.66 12.15 6.72
C GLU A 161 -7.22 10.83 6.18
N HIS A 162 -8.29 10.33 6.80
CA HIS A 162 -8.97 9.10 6.42
C HIS A 162 -10.46 9.38 6.33
N PRO A 163 -10.96 9.81 5.18
CA PRO A 163 -12.35 10.22 5.00
C PRO A 163 -13.32 9.05 5.20
N ALA A 164 -14.55 9.37 5.57
CA ALA A 164 -15.68 8.46 5.44
C ALA A 164 -16.00 8.21 3.96
N TYR A 165 -16.88 7.24 3.69
CA TYR A 165 -17.29 6.93 2.33
C TYR A 165 -17.69 8.18 1.54
N SER A 166 -17.10 8.29 0.37
CA SER A 166 -17.45 9.28 -0.64
C SER A 166 -17.31 8.66 -2.04
N PRO A 167 -18.34 8.76 -2.90
CA PRO A 167 -18.24 8.22 -4.24
C PRO A 167 -17.07 8.78 -5.01
N LEU A 168 -16.34 7.92 -5.72
CA LEU A 168 -15.21 8.35 -6.54
C LEU A 168 -15.69 8.88 -7.91
N ALA A 169 -15.25 10.07 -8.26
CA ALA A 169 -15.35 10.54 -9.63
C ALA A 169 -14.38 9.73 -10.52
N ARG A 170 -14.91 8.94 -11.44
CA ARG A 170 -14.11 8.16 -12.38
C ARG A 170 -13.69 9.04 -13.55
N LEU A 171 -12.41 9.12 -13.78
CA LEU A 171 -11.82 9.88 -14.86
C LEU A 171 -11.08 8.93 -15.82
N PRO A 172 -11.19 9.16 -17.14
CA PRO A 172 -10.49 8.36 -18.13
C PRO A 172 -8.98 8.54 -17.99
N ASP A 173 -8.21 7.59 -18.49
CA ASP A 173 -6.76 7.62 -18.45
C ASP A 173 -6.16 8.85 -19.14
N SER A 174 -6.77 9.32 -20.22
CA SER A 174 -6.37 10.53 -20.93
C SER A 174 -6.31 11.76 -20.02
N ARG A 175 -7.12 11.79 -18.96
CA ARG A 175 -7.17 12.93 -18.05
C ARG A 175 -5.84 13.20 -17.33
N ILE A 176 -5.05 12.16 -17.05
CA ILE A 176 -3.73 12.31 -16.44
C ILE A 176 -2.78 13.05 -17.40
N LEU A 177 -2.81 12.66 -18.68
CA LEU A 177 -1.99 13.28 -19.72
C LEU A 177 -2.40 14.73 -19.97
N GLU A 178 -3.69 15.02 -20.00
CA GLU A 178 -4.24 16.38 -20.15
C GLU A 178 -3.78 17.29 -18.99
N ILE A 179 -3.86 16.82 -17.75
CA ILE A 179 -3.43 17.57 -16.57
C ILE A 179 -1.91 17.76 -16.59
N GLY A 180 -1.14 16.75 -17.00
CA GLY A 180 0.30 16.81 -17.12
C GLY A 180 0.73 17.88 -18.15
N ALA A 181 0.15 17.82 -19.34
CA ALA A 181 0.42 18.77 -20.41
C ALA A 181 0.06 20.23 -20.04
N ALA A 182 -1.05 20.44 -19.32
CA ALA A 182 -1.47 21.77 -18.89
C ALA A 182 -0.59 22.39 -17.79
N ARG A 183 0.29 21.58 -17.16
CA ARG A 183 1.22 22.03 -16.11
C ARG A 183 2.66 22.12 -16.57
N ASP A 184 2.95 21.75 -17.81
CA ASP A 184 4.29 21.86 -18.37
C ASP A 184 4.55 23.32 -18.80
N PRO A 185 5.45 24.07 -18.13
CA PRO A 185 5.74 25.45 -18.46
C PRO A 185 6.42 25.62 -19.84
N ALA A 186 6.87 24.53 -20.47
CA ALA A 186 7.45 24.56 -21.81
C ALA A 186 6.38 24.61 -22.93
N THR A 187 5.09 24.45 -22.59
CA THR A 187 3.96 24.47 -23.55
C THR A 187 3.05 25.69 -23.45
N SER A 188 3.43 26.71 -22.65
CA SER A 188 2.73 27.98 -22.47
C SER A 188 3.47 29.17 -23.07
#